data_b33a3c3cc6ae11fed601fdbca9579eb5
#
_entry.id   b33a3c3cc6ae11fed601fdbca9579eb5
#
_cell.length_a   1.000
_cell.length_b   1.000
_cell.length_c   1.000
_cell.angle_alpha   90.00
_cell.angle_beta   90.00
_cell.angle_gamma   90.00
#
_symmetry.space_group_name_H-M   'P 1'
#
loop_
_entity.id
_entity.type
_entity.pdbx_description
1 polymer ?
#
loop_
_entity_poly.entity_id
_entity_poly.type
_entity_poly.pdbx_seq_one_letter_code
_entity_poly.pdbx_strand_id
1 'polypeptide(L)'
;LDADEEVSPELRHSIERVLSSGDQIDGYELLRVVNFLGRWWRSGGWYPEYRLRLVRRTKASWGGTDPHEHAIVNGPVARLSGELYHYTYDDFRDQLITTNKFSSISATQLYRSGKRFHVHQLLINPVARFVKFYFLRKGHREGLAGLVVAVIEAAGVFLKYAKLWELEH
;
A
#
# COMPACT_ATOMS: atom_id res chain seq x y z
N LEU A 1 -3.96 12.32 8.14
CA LEU A 1 -3.17 11.19 8.65
C LEU A 1 -4.11 10.14 9.20
N ASP A 2 -3.76 8.87 9.04
CA ASP A 2 -4.48 7.76 9.63
C ASP A 2 -4.06 7.60 11.11
N ALA A 3 -4.87 6.91 11.92
CA ALA A 3 -4.60 6.79 13.36
C ALA A 3 -3.33 6.00 13.69
N ASP A 4 -2.84 5.21 12.74
CA ASP A 4 -1.64 4.38 12.78
C ASP A 4 -0.45 4.98 12.01
N GLU A 5 -0.51 6.29 11.70
CA GLU A 5 0.56 7.03 11.02
C GLU A 5 1.20 8.08 11.94
N GLU A 6 2.54 8.18 11.91
CA GLU A 6 3.35 9.13 12.66
C GLU A 6 4.33 9.86 11.74
N VAL A 7 4.45 11.16 11.92
CA VAL A 7 5.35 12.02 11.14
C VAL A 7 6.75 12.00 11.74
N SER A 8 7.78 11.62 10.97
CA SER A 8 9.16 11.70 11.41
C SER A 8 9.59 13.15 11.65
N PRO A 9 10.60 13.40 12.53
CA PRO A 9 11.12 14.76 12.76
C PRO A 9 11.57 15.46 11.48
N GLU A 10 12.20 14.73 10.56
CA GLU A 10 12.65 15.27 9.27
C GLU A 10 11.46 15.66 8.38
N LEU A 11 10.44 14.81 8.31
CA LEU A 11 9.23 15.11 7.55
C LEU A 11 8.49 16.30 8.14
N ARG A 12 8.42 16.43 9.46
CA ARG A 12 7.84 17.59 10.13
C ARG A 12 8.53 18.89 9.71
N HIS A 13 9.86 18.94 9.75
CA HIS A 13 10.61 20.12 9.28
C HIS A 13 10.35 20.43 7.81
N SER A 14 10.22 19.40 6.96
CA SER A 14 9.90 19.57 5.56
C SER A 14 8.51 20.15 5.35
N ILE A 15 7.52 19.72 6.13
CA ILE A 15 6.15 20.25 6.12
C ILE A 15 6.16 21.73 6.57
N GLU A 16 6.79 22.04 7.70
CA GLU A 16 6.88 23.42 8.23
C GLU A 16 7.52 24.37 7.21
N ARG A 17 8.56 23.93 6.51
CA ARG A 17 9.24 24.70 5.46
C ARG A 17 8.30 25.04 4.30
N VAL A 18 7.58 24.06 3.76
CA VAL A 18 6.69 24.30 2.60
C VAL A 18 5.47 25.13 2.98
N LEU A 19 4.98 25.00 4.20
CA LEU A 19 3.89 25.85 4.71
C LEU A 19 4.31 27.32 4.84
N SER A 20 5.61 27.58 5.08
CA SER A 20 6.18 28.92 5.22
C SER A 20 6.62 29.52 3.87
N SER A 21 6.92 28.70 2.85
CA SER A 21 7.52 29.15 1.58
C SER A 21 6.53 29.84 0.65
N GLY A 22 5.23 29.62 0.82
CA GLY A 22 4.20 30.14 -0.08
C GLY A 22 4.31 29.63 -1.52
N ASP A 23 4.91 28.46 -1.71
CA ASP A 23 5.09 27.84 -3.02
C ASP A 23 3.76 27.55 -3.73
N GLN A 24 3.82 27.30 -5.03
CA GLN A 24 2.65 27.05 -5.89
C GLN A 24 2.32 25.55 -6.05
N ILE A 25 2.83 24.71 -5.15
CA ILE A 25 2.55 23.26 -5.15
C ILE A 25 1.20 23.03 -4.50
N ASP A 26 0.35 22.25 -5.15
CA ASP A 26 -1.01 21.98 -4.68
C ASP A 26 -1.11 20.69 -3.85
N GLY A 27 -0.12 19.81 -3.94
CA GLY A 27 -0.06 18.58 -3.15
C GLY A 27 1.35 18.05 -2.95
N TYR A 28 1.54 17.29 -1.86
CA TYR A 28 2.81 16.64 -1.56
C TYR A 28 2.60 15.17 -1.22
N GLU A 29 3.40 14.34 -1.91
CA GLU A 29 3.54 12.93 -1.58
C GLU A 29 4.56 12.74 -0.45
N LEU A 30 4.20 11.94 0.53
CA LEU A 30 5.03 11.56 1.66
C LEU A 30 5.50 10.12 1.47
N LEU A 31 6.76 9.83 1.77
CA LEU A 31 7.32 8.49 1.74
C LEU A 31 6.85 7.72 2.98
N ARG A 32 5.96 6.76 2.78
CA ARG A 32 5.45 5.90 3.85
C ARG A 32 6.37 4.70 4.07
N VAL A 33 6.72 4.46 5.33
CA VAL A 33 7.57 3.35 5.76
C VAL A 33 6.82 2.52 6.79
N VAL A 34 6.69 1.24 6.53
CA VAL A 34 5.93 0.30 7.36
C VAL A 34 6.79 -0.18 8.53
N ASN A 35 6.25 -0.14 9.75
CA ASN A 35 6.77 -0.90 10.89
C ASN A 35 6.10 -2.27 10.91
N PHE A 36 6.91 -3.33 10.93
CA PHE A 36 6.41 -4.68 11.10
C PHE A 36 7.45 -5.55 11.80
N LEU A 37 7.02 -6.33 12.78
CA LEU A 37 7.89 -7.14 13.64
C LEU A 37 9.01 -6.31 14.31
N GLY A 38 8.65 -5.10 14.79
CA GLY A 38 9.55 -4.21 15.53
C GLY A 38 10.64 -3.54 14.70
N ARG A 39 10.52 -3.52 13.36
CA ARG A 39 11.49 -2.88 12.47
C ARG A 39 10.85 -2.14 11.31
N TRP A 40 11.54 -1.14 10.80
CA TRP A 40 11.14 -0.35 9.64
C TRP A 40 11.54 -1.05 8.35
N TRP A 41 10.57 -1.36 7.50
CA TRP A 41 10.78 -2.05 6.23
C TRP A 41 11.12 -1.07 5.13
N ARG A 42 12.35 -1.19 4.58
CA ARG A 42 12.83 -0.36 3.46
C ARG A 42 13.13 -1.20 2.22
N SER A 43 12.48 -2.35 2.11
CA SER A 43 12.53 -3.22 0.93
C SER A 43 11.22 -4.01 0.78
N GLY A 44 11.12 -4.85 -0.26
CA GLY A 44 9.90 -5.60 -0.53
C GLY A 44 8.82 -4.75 -1.23
N GLY A 45 7.60 -5.29 -1.24
CA GLY A 45 6.47 -4.68 -1.95
C GLY A 45 5.93 -3.42 -1.28
N TRP A 46 6.27 -3.20 -0.02
CA TRP A 46 5.81 -2.07 0.78
C TRP A 46 6.72 -0.83 0.69
N TYR A 47 7.84 -0.92 -0.01
CA TYR A 47 8.78 0.18 -0.13
C TYR A 47 9.40 0.27 -1.54
N PRO A 48 9.64 1.49 -2.05
CA PRO A 48 9.13 2.76 -1.57
C PRO A 48 7.62 2.91 -1.87
N GLU A 49 6.88 3.47 -0.93
CA GLU A 49 5.48 3.80 -1.12
C GLU A 49 5.26 5.29 -0.86
N TYR A 50 4.84 6.03 -1.89
CA TYR A 50 4.51 7.44 -1.77
C TYR A 50 3.00 7.62 -1.68
N ARG A 51 2.55 8.43 -0.72
CA ARG A 51 1.14 8.74 -0.48
C ARG A 51 0.92 10.24 -0.50
N LEU A 52 -0.04 10.71 -1.28
CA LEU A 52 -0.50 12.09 -1.26
C LEU A 52 -1.23 12.33 0.06
N ARG A 53 -0.62 13.10 0.98
CA ARG A 53 -1.15 13.33 2.33
C ARG A 53 -1.26 14.81 2.70
N LEU A 54 -0.44 15.69 2.14
CA LEU A 54 -0.52 17.13 2.36
C LEU A 54 -1.04 17.77 1.07
N VAL A 55 -2.18 18.45 1.16
CA VAL A 55 -2.87 19.02 0.00
C VAL A 55 -3.39 20.43 0.30
N ARG A 56 -3.39 21.28 -0.71
CA ARG A 56 -4.06 22.57 -0.65
C ARG A 56 -5.57 22.34 -0.66
N ARG A 57 -6.25 22.67 0.45
CA ARG A 57 -7.67 22.36 0.67
C ARG A 57 -8.58 22.82 -0.48
N THR A 58 -8.29 23.99 -1.07
CA THR A 58 -9.10 24.55 -2.15
C THR A 58 -8.86 23.91 -3.52
N LYS A 59 -7.86 23.04 -3.65
CA LYS A 59 -7.45 22.34 -4.87
C LYS A 59 -7.57 20.82 -4.78
N ALA A 60 -8.02 20.32 -3.65
CA ALA A 60 -8.15 18.88 -3.41
C ALA A 60 -9.60 18.45 -3.35
N SER A 61 -9.85 17.23 -3.82
CA SER A 61 -11.10 16.50 -3.69
C SER A 61 -10.82 15.07 -3.21
N TRP A 62 -11.84 14.42 -2.67
CA TRP A 62 -11.78 13.00 -2.37
C TRP A 62 -12.32 12.20 -3.55
N GLY A 63 -11.65 11.11 -3.88
CA GLY A 63 -12.05 10.20 -4.95
C GLY A 63 -11.50 8.80 -4.72
N GLY A 64 -11.80 7.91 -5.66
CA GLY A 64 -11.53 6.49 -5.53
C GLY A 64 -12.79 5.70 -5.16
N THR A 65 -12.63 4.40 -4.97
CA THR A 65 -13.70 3.49 -4.53
C THR A 65 -13.29 2.83 -3.24
N ASP A 66 -14.22 2.65 -2.31
CA ASP A 66 -13.96 1.89 -1.07
C ASP A 66 -13.29 0.52 -1.39
N PRO A 67 -12.17 0.15 -0.74
CA PRO A 67 -11.43 0.81 0.34
C PRO A 67 -10.24 1.67 -0.15
N HIS A 68 -10.20 2.11 -1.38
CA HIS A 68 -9.09 2.84 -2.00
C HIS A 68 -9.39 4.33 -2.20
N GLU A 69 -10.12 4.92 -1.24
CA GLU A 69 -10.34 6.36 -1.24
C GLU A 69 -9.02 7.10 -1.01
N HIS A 70 -8.81 8.17 -1.77
CA HIS A 70 -7.59 8.97 -1.70
C HIS A 70 -7.86 10.42 -2.08
N ALA A 71 -6.99 11.31 -1.62
CA ALA A 71 -7.00 12.69 -2.06
C ALA A 71 -6.58 12.80 -3.54
N ILE A 72 -7.31 13.59 -4.29
CA ILE A 72 -7.01 13.93 -5.70
C ILE A 72 -6.72 15.42 -5.76
N VAL A 73 -5.66 15.80 -6.45
CA VAL A 73 -5.26 17.18 -6.67
C VAL A 73 -5.13 17.43 -8.17
N ASN A 74 -5.78 18.47 -8.65
CA ASN A 74 -5.69 18.94 -10.04
C ASN A 74 -4.65 20.06 -10.17
N GLY A 75 -3.37 19.74 -9.92
CA GLY A 75 -2.29 20.68 -9.97
C GLY A 75 -0.93 20.04 -9.70
N PRO A 76 0.14 20.85 -9.58
CA PRO A 76 1.47 20.31 -9.36
C PRO A 76 1.58 19.59 -8.02
N VAL A 77 2.21 18.40 -8.07
CA VAL A 77 2.49 17.57 -6.90
C VAL A 77 4.00 17.39 -6.78
N ALA A 78 4.52 17.54 -5.57
CA ALA A 78 5.93 17.32 -5.25
C ALA A 78 6.09 16.26 -4.16
N ARG A 79 7.34 15.91 -3.82
CA ARG A 79 7.66 14.99 -2.73
C ARG A 79 8.37 15.75 -1.63
N LEU A 80 8.04 15.42 -0.38
CA LEU A 80 8.75 15.92 0.79
C LEU A 80 9.85 14.96 1.22
N SER A 81 10.91 15.50 1.82
CA SER A 81 11.93 14.73 2.51
C SER A 81 11.42 14.28 3.87
N GLY A 82 11.93 13.13 4.34
CA GLY A 82 11.52 12.50 5.57
C GLY A 82 10.48 11.40 5.36
N GLU A 83 10.18 10.68 6.41
CA GLU A 83 9.36 9.47 6.37
C GLU A 83 8.06 9.63 7.15
N LEU A 84 6.98 9.10 6.61
CA LEU A 84 5.73 8.88 7.30
C LEU A 84 5.74 7.45 7.84
N TYR A 85 5.83 7.32 9.15
CA TYR A 85 5.84 6.04 9.83
C TYR A 85 4.44 5.46 9.87
N HIS A 86 4.31 4.16 9.57
CA HIS A 86 3.03 3.47 9.51
C HIS A 86 3.11 2.13 10.24
N TYR A 87 2.31 1.98 11.28
CA TYR A 87 2.23 0.80 12.12
C TYR A 87 1.11 -0.11 11.62
N THR A 88 1.40 -0.87 10.55
CA THR A 88 0.38 -1.57 9.75
C THR A 88 -0.14 -2.85 10.40
N TYR A 89 0.77 -3.64 10.99
CA TYR A 89 0.47 -4.96 11.55
C TYR A 89 1.27 -5.17 12.83
N ASP A 90 0.63 -5.73 13.84
CA ASP A 90 1.31 -6.13 15.07
C ASP A 90 2.10 -7.42 14.88
N ASP A 91 1.50 -8.41 14.20
CA ASP A 91 2.07 -9.73 13.99
C ASP A 91 1.61 -10.38 12.66
N PHE A 92 2.07 -11.61 12.40
CA PHE A 92 1.64 -12.38 11.23
C PHE A 92 0.16 -12.75 11.24
N ARG A 93 -0.45 -12.94 12.41
CA ARG A 93 -1.87 -13.21 12.54
C ARG A 93 -2.69 -12.04 12.01
N ASP A 94 -2.34 -10.85 12.43
CA ASP A 94 -3.01 -9.63 11.99
C ASP A 94 -2.82 -9.41 10.48
N GLN A 95 -1.61 -9.63 9.97
CA GLN A 95 -1.35 -9.59 8.54
C GLN A 95 -2.21 -10.59 7.76
N LEU A 96 -2.37 -11.84 8.25
CA LEU A 96 -3.19 -12.86 7.61
C LEU A 96 -4.68 -12.50 7.61
N ILE A 97 -5.20 -11.99 8.73
CA ILE A 97 -6.59 -11.53 8.84
C ILE A 97 -6.85 -10.42 7.82
N THR A 98 -5.97 -9.43 7.78
CA THR A 98 -6.06 -8.29 6.86
C THR A 98 -5.93 -8.73 5.39
N THR A 99 -5.00 -9.64 5.09
CA THR A 99 -4.85 -10.23 3.75
C THR A 99 -6.10 -10.97 3.31
N ASN A 100 -6.70 -11.76 4.21
CA ASN A 100 -7.97 -12.45 3.92
C ASN A 100 -9.10 -11.47 3.64
N LYS A 101 -9.25 -10.40 4.45
CA LYS A 101 -10.24 -9.34 4.26
C LYS A 101 -10.07 -8.65 2.89
N PHE A 102 -8.87 -8.18 2.58
CA PHE A 102 -8.61 -7.49 1.31
C PHE A 102 -8.71 -8.40 0.08
N SER A 103 -8.41 -9.69 0.21
CA SER A 103 -8.64 -10.64 -0.87
C SER A 103 -10.13 -10.78 -1.21
N SER A 104 -11.02 -10.77 -0.20
CA SER A 104 -12.48 -10.80 -0.40
C SER A 104 -12.99 -9.53 -1.09
N ILE A 105 -12.57 -8.35 -0.61
CA ILE A 105 -12.95 -7.07 -1.20
C ILE A 105 -12.50 -7.02 -2.68
N SER A 106 -11.25 -7.39 -2.95
CA SER A 106 -10.69 -7.40 -4.30
C SER A 106 -11.41 -8.37 -5.24
N ALA A 107 -11.78 -9.56 -4.76
CA ALA A 107 -12.56 -10.54 -5.53
C ALA A 107 -13.94 -9.97 -5.90
N THR A 108 -14.63 -9.37 -4.93
CA THR A 108 -15.94 -8.74 -5.14
C THR A 108 -15.85 -7.58 -6.15
N GLN A 109 -14.81 -6.75 -6.07
CA GLN A 109 -14.59 -5.67 -7.03
C GLN A 109 -14.35 -6.19 -8.46
N LEU A 110 -13.52 -7.24 -8.61
CA LEU A 110 -13.30 -7.88 -9.90
C LEU A 110 -14.61 -8.43 -10.47
N TYR A 111 -15.38 -9.15 -9.66
CA TYR A 111 -16.69 -9.69 -10.06
C TYR A 111 -17.65 -8.59 -10.52
N ARG A 112 -17.82 -7.52 -9.72
CA ARG A 112 -18.68 -6.38 -10.05
C ARG A 112 -18.23 -5.61 -11.29
N SER A 113 -16.91 -5.58 -11.59
CA SER A 113 -16.36 -4.98 -12.80
C SER A 113 -16.49 -5.86 -14.06
N GLY A 114 -17.17 -7.02 -13.95
CA GLY A 114 -17.36 -7.95 -15.06
C GLY A 114 -16.15 -8.80 -15.41
N LYS A 115 -15.08 -8.74 -14.62
CA LYS A 115 -13.90 -9.61 -14.81
C LYS A 115 -14.24 -11.03 -14.39
N ARG A 116 -13.83 -11.99 -15.22
CA ARG A 116 -14.09 -13.41 -15.02
C ARG A 116 -12.85 -14.16 -14.56
N PHE A 117 -13.07 -15.22 -13.82
CA PHE A 117 -12.04 -16.14 -13.38
C PHE A 117 -11.46 -16.95 -14.54
N HIS A 118 -10.14 -17.15 -14.48
CA HIS A 118 -9.43 -18.08 -15.36
C HIS A 118 -8.39 -18.84 -14.53
N VAL A 119 -8.28 -20.17 -14.73
CA VAL A 119 -7.40 -21.04 -13.96
C VAL A 119 -5.94 -20.58 -13.95
N HIS A 120 -5.43 -20.06 -15.05
CA HIS A 120 -4.05 -19.53 -15.12
C HIS A 120 -3.81 -18.40 -14.14
N GLN A 121 -4.82 -17.58 -13.82
CA GLN A 121 -4.70 -16.48 -12.84
C GLN A 121 -4.46 -17.00 -11.42
N LEU A 122 -5.06 -18.16 -11.08
CA LEU A 122 -4.89 -18.82 -9.79
C LEU A 122 -3.47 -19.36 -9.60
N LEU A 123 -2.81 -19.75 -10.67
CA LEU A 123 -1.49 -20.38 -10.63
C LEU A 123 -0.36 -19.36 -10.87
N ILE A 124 -0.49 -18.55 -11.91
CA ILE A 124 0.60 -17.67 -12.37
C ILE A 124 0.70 -16.41 -11.50
N ASN A 125 -0.44 -15.78 -11.16
CA ASN A 125 -0.41 -14.48 -10.49
C ASN A 125 0.18 -14.54 -9.06
N PRO A 126 -0.08 -15.57 -8.23
CA PRO A 126 0.59 -15.71 -6.94
C PRO A 126 2.10 -15.87 -7.07
N VAL A 127 2.56 -16.69 -8.02
CA VAL A 127 3.99 -16.88 -8.28
C VAL A 127 4.63 -15.56 -8.74
N ALA A 128 4.00 -14.85 -9.66
CA ALA A 128 4.45 -13.54 -10.12
C ALA A 128 4.50 -12.52 -8.96
N ARG A 129 3.51 -12.55 -8.04
CA ARG A 129 3.50 -11.69 -6.84
C ARG A 129 4.68 -12.01 -5.93
N PHE A 130 4.94 -13.29 -5.66
CA PHE A 130 6.09 -13.74 -4.88
C PHE A 130 7.41 -13.27 -5.49
N VAL A 131 7.65 -13.56 -6.77
CA VAL A 131 8.87 -13.17 -7.48
C VAL A 131 9.05 -11.65 -7.44
N LYS A 132 7.99 -10.90 -7.72
CA LYS A 132 8.01 -9.43 -7.66
C LYS A 132 8.40 -8.92 -6.28
N PHE A 133 7.77 -9.41 -5.22
CA PHE A 133 8.01 -8.95 -3.85
C PHE A 133 9.42 -9.35 -3.38
N TYR A 134 9.75 -10.65 -3.49
CA TYR A 134 10.95 -11.21 -2.88
C TYR A 134 12.23 -10.84 -3.64
N PHE A 135 12.22 -10.97 -4.98
CA PHE A 135 13.38 -10.71 -5.80
C PHE A 135 13.42 -9.29 -6.37
N LEU A 136 12.40 -8.87 -7.15
CA LEU A 136 12.44 -7.60 -7.87
C LEU A 136 12.37 -6.39 -6.93
N ARG A 137 11.58 -6.47 -5.87
CA ARG A 137 11.47 -5.46 -4.82
C ARG A 137 12.43 -5.68 -3.65
N LYS A 138 13.36 -6.64 -3.79
CA LYS A 138 14.42 -6.92 -2.82
C LYS A 138 13.91 -7.32 -1.42
N GLY A 139 12.73 -7.96 -1.32
CA GLY A 139 12.17 -8.46 -0.06
C GLY A 139 13.10 -9.44 0.67
N HIS A 140 13.98 -10.14 -0.06
CA HIS A 140 15.01 -11.01 0.52
C HIS A 140 15.95 -10.28 1.49
N ARG A 141 16.10 -8.95 1.39
CA ARG A 141 16.90 -8.15 2.32
C ARG A 141 16.32 -8.11 3.72
N GLU A 142 15.04 -8.42 3.85
CA GLU A 142 14.36 -8.53 5.15
C GLU A 142 14.53 -9.92 5.79
N GLY A 143 15.41 -10.77 5.23
CA GLY A 143 15.71 -12.09 5.75
C GLY A 143 14.52 -13.03 5.75
N LEU A 144 14.39 -13.86 6.79
CA LEU A 144 13.31 -14.83 6.92
C LEU A 144 11.92 -14.16 6.95
N ALA A 145 11.79 -13.01 7.61
CA ALA A 145 10.53 -12.28 7.64
C ALA A 145 10.11 -11.83 6.23
N GLY A 146 11.07 -11.38 5.39
CA GLY A 146 10.81 -11.05 3.99
C GLY A 146 10.30 -12.22 3.17
N LEU A 147 10.81 -13.44 3.43
CA LEU A 147 10.32 -14.65 2.80
C LEU A 147 8.87 -14.96 3.23
N VAL A 148 8.60 -14.93 4.54
CA VAL A 148 7.25 -15.18 5.08
C VAL A 148 6.23 -14.19 4.54
N VAL A 149 6.56 -12.90 4.55
CA VAL A 149 5.68 -11.85 3.99
C VAL A 149 5.46 -12.05 2.49
N ALA A 150 6.50 -12.40 1.73
CA ALA A 150 6.35 -12.68 0.29
C ALA A 150 5.39 -13.84 0.01
N VAL A 151 5.42 -14.89 0.86
CA VAL A 151 4.49 -16.03 0.79
C VAL A 151 3.07 -15.58 1.13
N ILE A 152 2.87 -14.81 2.20
CA ILE A 152 1.54 -14.29 2.60
C ILE A 152 0.97 -13.39 1.50
N GLU A 153 1.77 -12.53 0.91
CA GLU A 153 1.36 -11.68 -0.22
C GLU A 153 0.93 -12.50 -1.45
N ALA A 154 1.67 -13.56 -1.76
CA ALA A 154 1.30 -14.49 -2.83
C ALA A 154 0.00 -15.25 -2.51
N ALA A 155 -0.14 -15.70 -1.26
CA ALA A 155 -1.37 -16.36 -0.78
C ALA A 155 -2.59 -15.43 -0.88
N GLY A 156 -2.43 -14.14 -0.58
CA GLY A 156 -3.49 -13.14 -0.76
C GLY A 156 -3.97 -13.02 -2.20
N VAL A 157 -3.04 -13.10 -3.16
CA VAL A 157 -3.39 -13.12 -4.60
C VAL A 157 -4.09 -14.43 -4.98
N PHE A 158 -3.63 -15.57 -4.45
CA PHE A 158 -4.31 -16.85 -4.65
C PHE A 158 -5.74 -16.79 -4.11
N LEU A 159 -5.93 -16.38 -2.86
CA LEU A 159 -7.25 -16.24 -2.23
C LEU A 159 -8.18 -15.31 -3.01
N LYS A 160 -7.67 -14.20 -3.54
CA LYS A 160 -8.47 -13.30 -4.38
C LYS A 160 -9.08 -14.01 -5.58
N TYR A 161 -8.28 -14.78 -6.32
CA TYR A 161 -8.80 -15.49 -7.49
C TYR A 161 -9.61 -16.72 -7.14
N ALA A 162 -9.31 -17.42 -6.05
CA ALA A 162 -10.15 -18.51 -5.53
C ALA A 162 -11.55 -17.99 -5.16
N LYS A 163 -11.63 -16.86 -4.45
CA LYS A 163 -12.91 -16.21 -4.10
C LYS A 163 -13.63 -15.62 -5.32
N LEU A 164 -12.90 -15.17 -6.33
CA LEU A 164 -13.53 -14.76 -7.59
C LEU A 164 -14.20 -15.95 -8.29
N TRP A 165 -13.52 -17.10 -8.30
CA TRP A 165 -14.10 -18.36 -8.81
C TRP A 165 -15.35 -18.78 -8.01
N GLU A 166 -15.31 -18.70 -6.68
CA GLU A 166 -16.45 -18.99 -5.79
C GLU A 166 -17.65 -18.07 -6.08
N LEU A 167 -17.43 -16.78 -6.36
CA LEU A 167 -18.51 -15.83 -6.68
C LEU A 167 -19.15 -16.08 -8.05
N GLU A 168 -18.55 -16.88 -8.91
CA GLU A 168 -19.07 -17.22 -10.24
C GLU A 168 -19.87 -18.54 -10.26
N HIS A 169 -19.79 -19.33 -9.17
CA HIS A 169 -20.40 -20.67 -9.04
C HIS A 169 -21.38 -20.75 -7.88
#